data_6b06131501c0186d5de90ae561c84f8a
#
_entry.id   6b06131501c0186d5de90ae561c84f8a
#
_cell.length_a   1.000
_cell.length_b   1.000
_cell.length_c   1.000
_cell.angle_alpha   90.00
_cell.angle_beta   90.00
_cell.angle_gamma   90.00
#
_symmetry.space_group_name_H-M   'P 1'
#
loop_
_entity.id
_entity.type
_entity.pdbx_description
1 polymer ?
#
loop_
_entity_poly.entity_id
_entity_poly.type
_entity_poly.pdbx_seq_one_letter_code
_entity_poly.pdbx_strand_id
1 'polypeptide(L)'
;MEFLPDGPRHWTRTRYWRHLNRTAQTILACGEDNNEWRLPDLVALTEVENDSVLFDLTRRSLLRNAAYDYVMTNSPDERGIDVALLYSPFSFRLLNHHSIHIEPLKGMRPTRDVLYVSGRILSGDTLHVYLVHAPSRSQGEGVTRPYRRNVASRVLASVDSLRRISPSAKIVVCGDFNDYSDDESLMQYAEQGLADVSAHATGSHGAKGTYRYQGQWGSLDHILLSPSLQERVAGCCIFDAPFLLVPDERNGGVQPFRNYLGLRYQDGFSDHLPLVLRLSLFAKPDDA
;
A
#
# COMPACT_ATOMS: atom_id res chain seq x y z
N MET A 1 -7.75 -14.93 -1.30
CA MET A 1 -8.01 -15.72 -2.05
C MET A 1 -7.38 -17.06 -1.98
N GLU A 2 -6.30 -17.22 -2.20
CA GLU A 2 -5.55 -18.38 -2.43
C GLU A 2 -4.68 -18.70 -1.24
N PHE A 3 -4.87 -17.99 -0.16
CA PHE A 3 -4.20 -18.19 1.13
C PHE A 3 -4.92 -19.25 1.99
N LEU A 4 -6.16 -19.58 1.65
CA LEU A 4 -6.88 -20.65 2.34
C LEU A 4 -6.29 -22.02 1.98
N PRO A 5 -6.24 -22.99 2.93
CA PRO A 5 -5.65 -24.31 2.70
C PRO A 5 -6.24 -25.06 1.50
N ASP A 6 -7.53 -24.88 1.23
CA ASP A 6 -8.27 -25.51 0.14
C ASP A 6 -8.33 -24.65 -1.13
N GLY A 7 -7.56 -23.55 -1.16
CA GLY A 7 -7.50 -22.66 -2.31
C GLY A 7 -6.85 -23.32 -3.53
N PRO A 8 -7.17 -22.83 -4.76
CA PRO A 8 -6.66 -23.41 -6.02
C PRO A 8 -5.16 -23.22 -6.22
N ARG A 9 -4.53 -22.34 -5.45
CA ARG A 9 -3.08 -22.07 -5.49
C ARG A 9 -2.42 -22.67 -4.25
N HIS A 10 -1.69 -23.75 -4.43
CA HIS A 10 -1.01 -24.41 -3.32
C HIS A 10 0.23 -23.65 -2.86
N TRP A 11 0.22 -23.24 -1.60
CA TRP A 11 1.37 -22.70 -0.90
C TRP A 11 2.12 -23.81 -0.15
N THR A 12 3.22 -24.29 -0.74
CA THR A 12 4.16 -25.16 -0.01
C THR A 12 5.02 -24.31 0.91
N ARG A 13 5.61 -24.94 1.95
CA ARG A 13 6.57 -24.27 2.84
C ARG A 13 7.71 -23.58 2.07
N THR A 14 8.20 -24.18 1.00
CA THR A 14 9.25 -23.60 0.15
C THR A 14 8.78 -22.35 -0.57
N ARG A 15 7.57 -22.37 -1.17
CA ARG A 15 6.99 -21.22 -1.87
C ARG A 15 6.71 -20.08 -0.89
N TYR A 16 6.20 -20.38 0.29
CA TYR A 16 5.96 -19.42 1.35
C TYR A 16 7.25 -18.67 1.72
N TRP A 17 8.33 -19.37 2.06
CA TRP A 17 9.58 -18.72 2.45
C TRP A 17 10.26 -17.97 1.30
N ARG A 18 10.14 -18.47 0.07
CA ARG A 18 10.60 -17.73 -1.10
C ARG A 18 9.83 -16.41 -1.27
N HIS A 19 8.51 -16.45 -1.17
CA HIS A 19 7.68 -15.25 -1.29
C HIS A 19 7.98 -14.23 -0.20
N LEU A 20 8.09 -14.65 1.06
CA LEU A 20 8.50 -13.78 2.16
C LEU A 20 9.86 -13.10 1.91
N ASN A 21 10.87 -13.87 1.47
CA ASN A 21 12.17 -13.30 1.20
C ASN A 21 12.16 -12.37 -0.02
N ARG A 22 11.33 -12.61 -1.03
CA ARG A 22 11.14 -11.69 -2.16
C ARG A 22 10.44 -10.40 -1.75
N THR A 23 9.42 -10.49 -0.92
CA THR A 23 8.78 -9.31 -0.31
C THR A 23 9.81 -8.51 0.50
N ALA A 24 10.59 -9.18 1.33
CA ALA A 24 11.66 -8.56 2.10
C ALA A 24 12.74 -7.92 1.21
N GLN A 25 13.16 -8.59 0.13
CA GLN A 25 14.09 -8.04 -0.87
C GLN A 25 13.53 -6.77 -1.52
N THR A 26 12.26 -6.77 -1.89
CA THR A 26 11.59 -5.60 -2.47
C THR A 26 11.60 -4.43 -1.50
N ILE A 27 11.22 -4.65 -0.24
CA ILE A 27 11.22 -3.61 0.81
C ILE A 27 12.63 -3.03 1.00
N LEU A 28 13.65 -3.88 1.10
CA LEU A 28 15.04 -3.43 1.23
C LEU A 28 15.50 -2.61 0.03
N ALA A 29 15.14 -3.03 -1.19
CA ALA A 29 15.51 -2.34 -2.41
C ALA A 29 14.81 -0.98 -2.58
N CYS A 30 13.59 -0.81 -2.07
CA CYS A 30 12.89 0.49 -2.05
C CYS A 30 13.61 1.56 -1.22
N GLY A 31 14.57 1.18 -0.41
CA GLY A 31 15.41 2.09 0.38
C GLY A 31 16.52 2.79 -0.41
N GLU A 32 16.77 2.40 -1.66
CA GLU A 32 17.80 2.99 -2.50
C GLU A 32 17.36 4.37 -3.02
N ASP A 33 18.21 5.39 -2.85
CA ASP A 33 18.01 6.74 -3.35
C ASP A 33 19.35 7.41 -3.67
N ASN A 34 19.61 7.75 -4.96
CA ASN A 34 20.77 8.54 -5.40
C ASN A 34 22.13 8.12 -4.79
N ASN A 35 22.43 6.83 -4.77
CA ASN A 35 23.62 6.21 -4.17
C ASN A 35 23.63 6.20 -2.60
N GLU A 36 22.59 6.65 -1.96
CA GLU A 36 22.35 6.40 -0.54
C GLU A 36 21.35 5.26 -0.38
N TRP A 37 21.49 4.50 0.70
CA TRP A 37 20.53 3.48 1.05
C TRP A 37 20.04 3.69 2.49
N ARG A 38 18.73 3.74 2.65
CA ARG A 38 18.07 3.86 3.95
C ARG A 38 16.87 2.93 3.98
N LEU A 39 16.67 2.26 5.10
CA LEU A 39 15.43 1.50 5.30
C LEU A 39 14.22 2.43 5.17
N PRO A 40 13.16 2.01 4.46
CA PRO A 40 11.88 2.73 4.50
C PRO A 40 11.39 2.87 5.94
N ASP A 41 10.97 4.07 6.34
CA ASP A 41 10.48 4.31 7.70
C ASP A 41 9.15 3.61 7.97
N LEU A 42 8.28 3.59 6.96
CA LEU A 42 6.95 2.98 6.97
C LEU A 42 6.78 2.12 5.72
N VAL A 43 6.19 0.93 5.87
CA VAL A 43 5.85 0.04 4.76
C VAL A 43 4.39 -0.39 4.88
N ALA A 44 3.56 0.09 3.98
CA ALA A 44 2.16 -0.32 3.86
C ALA A 44 2.07 -1.62 3.05
N LEU A 45 1.42 -2.63 3.60
CA LEU A 45 1.21 -3.93 2.97
C LEU A 45 -0.28 -4.23 2.84
N THR A 46 -0.67 -4.73 1.69
CA THR A 46 -2.00 -5.29 1.41
C THR A 46 -1.91 -6.80 1.22
N GLU A 47 -3.06 -7.49 1.27
CA GLU A 47 -3.16 -8.95 1.11
C GLU A 47 -2.32 -9.75 2.13
N VAL A 48 -2.23 -9.25 3.35
CA VAL A 48 -1.57 -9.94 4.47
C VAL A 48 -2.54 -10.96 5.07
N GLU A 49 -2.11 -12.21 5.22
CA GLU A 49 -2.97 -13.28 5.72
C GLU A 49 -3.20 -13.20 7.24
N ASN A 50 -2.13 -13.03 8.02
CA ASN A 50 -2.21 -13.05 9.48
C ASN A 50 -0.93 -12.55 10.16
N ASP A 51 -0.99 -12.43 11.48
CA ASP A 51 0.12 -12.02 12.34
C ASP A 51 1.38 -12.89 12.17
N SER A 52 1.21 -14.21 12.01
CA SER A 52 2.36 -15.13 11.86
C SER A 52 3.18 -14.82 10.60
N VAL A 53 2.52 -14.40 9.51
CA VAL A 53 3.20 -13.98 8.28
C VAL A 53 4.05 -12.72 8.52
N LEU A 54 3.52 -11.75 9.27
CA LEU A 54 4.26 -10.54 9.61
C LEU A 54 5.42 -10.82 10.57
N PHE A 55 5.20 -11.69 11.55
CA PHE A 55 6.27 -12.15 12.43
C PHE A 55 7.39 -12.82 11.62
N ASP A 56 7.06 -13.74 10.73
CA ASP A 56 8.05 -14.42 9.88
C ASP A 56 8.75 -13.41 8.95
N LEU A 57 8.02 -12.46 8.38
CA LEU A 57 8.57 -11.41 7.53
C LEU A 57 9.56 -10.52 8.29
N THR A 58 9.19 -10.04 9.48
CA THR A 58 10.00 -9.07 10.24
C THR A 58 11.09 -9.72 11.08
N ARG A 59 10.92 -10.96 11.54
CA ARG A 59 11.83 -11.61 12.48
C ARG A 59 12.66 -12.76 11.88
N ARG A 60 12.25 -13.33 10.73
CA ARG A 60 12.86 -14.55 10.18
C ARG A 60 13.29 -14.46 8.72
N SER A 61 12.77 -13.48 7.97
CA SER A 61 13.13 -13.23 6.57
C SER A 61 14.42 -12.42 6.44
N LEU A 62 14.70 -11.89 5.25
CA LEU A 62 15.79 -10.93 5.02
C LEU A 62 15.63 -9.64 5.83
N LEU A 63 14.41 -9.30 6.31
CA LEU A 63 14.16 -8.12 7.16
C LEU A 63 14.49 -8.34 8.64
N ARG A 64 14.92 -9.51 9.08
CA ARG A 64 15.14 -9.85 10.51
C ARG A 64 16.04 -8.87 11.28
N ASN A 65 16.95 -8.20 10.58
CA ASN A 65 17.88 -7.22 11.16
C ASN A 65 17.41 -5.77 10.97
N ALA A 66 16.29 -5.54 10.30
CA ALA A 66 15.74 -4.20 10.04
C ALA A 66 15.01 -3.62 11.26
N ALA A 67 14.76 -4.44 12.29
CA ALA A 67 14.10 -4.07 13.54
C ALA A 67 12.71 -3.42 13.36
N TYR A 68 11.99 -3.78 12.29
CA TYR A 68 10.61 -3.31 12.12
C TYR A 68 9.68 -3.89 13.18
N ASP A 69 8.81 -3.05 13.70
CA ASP A 69 7.57 -3.47 14.35
C ASP A 69 6.40 -3.34 13.37
N TYR A 70 5.23 -3.87 13.73
CA TYR A 70 4.08 -3.84 12.84
C TYR A 70 2.75 -3.78 13.59
N VAL A 71 1.73 -3.31 12.88
CA VAL A 71 0.32 -3.39 13.26
C VAL A 71 -0.49 -3.83 12.05
N MET A 72 -1.61 -4.53 12.27
CA MET A 72 -2.49 -5.00 11.21
C MET A 72 -3.96 -4.97 11.61
N THR A 73 -4.85 -5.02 10.64
CA THR A 73 -6.28 -5.29 10.86
C THR A 73 -6.51 -6.78 11.15
N ASN A 74 -7.72 -7.10 11.61
CA ASN A 74 -8.28 -8.43 11.62
C ASN A 74 -9.72 -8.32 11.12
N SER A 75 -9.86 -8.39 9.81
CA SER A 75 -11.07 -8.02 9.08
C SER A 75 -11.98 -9.22 8.82
N PRO A 76 -13.28 -9.01 8.61
CA PRO A 76 -14.20 -10.08 8.26
C PRO A 76 -14.15 -10.49 6.78
N ASP A 77 -13.08 -10.16 6.04
CA ASP A 77 -12.93 -10.50 4.63
C ASP A 77 -12.93 -12.03 4.41
N GLU A 78 -13.81 -12.51 3.53
CA GLU A 78 -13.99 -13.94 3.27
C GLU A 78 -12.74 -14.60 2.65
N ARG A 79 -11.81 -13.83 2.09
CA ARG A 79 -10.56 -14.33 1.53
C ARG A 79 -9.48 -14.52 2.60
N GLY A 80 -9.72 -14.05 3.82
CA GLY A 80 -8.77 -14.12 4.93
C GLY A 80 -7.53 -13.24 4.70
N ILE A 81 -7.73 -12.03 4.17
CA ILE A 81 -6.64 -11.07 3.91
C ILE A 81 -6.91 -9.73 4.59
N ASP A 82 -5.85 -9.10 5.01
CA ASP A 82 -5.83 -7.88 5.78
C ASP A 82 -4.86 -6.83 5.22
N VAL A 83 -4.77 -5.69 5.87
CA VAL A 83 -3.77 -4.66 5.64
C VAL A 83 -2.87 -4.50 6.86
N ALA A 84 -1.60 -4.18 6.64
CA ALA A 84 -0.63 -4.03 7.71
C ALA A 84 0.33 -2.88 7.46
N LEU A 85 0.80 -2.24 8.53
CA LEU A 85 1.87 -1.26 8.51
C LEU A 85 3.08 -1.81 9.27
N LEU A 86 4.22 -1.97 8.57
CA LEU A 86 5.51 -2.08 9.22
C LEU A 86 6.05 -0.68 9.48
N TYR A 87 6.70 -0.48 10.60
CA TYR A 87 7.31 0.80 10.94
C TYR A 87 8.65 0.62 11.65
N SER A 88 9.56 1.54 11.39
CA SER A 88 10.84 1.62 12.11
C SER A 88 10.62 2.33 13.44
N PRO A 89 10.82 1.67 14.61
CA PRO A 89 10.68 2.33 15.91
C PRO A 89 11.67 3.48 16.13
N PHE A 90 12.73 3.56 15.31
CA PHE A 90 13.73 4.63 15.38
C PHE A 90 13.24 5.96 14.81
N SER A 91 12.32 5.92 13.82
CA SER A 91 11.81 7.10 13.13
C SER A 91 10.31 7.33 13.29
N PHE A 92 9.58 6.30 13.75
CA PHE A 92 8.14 6.36 13.96
C PHE A 92 7.76 5.73 15.32
N ARG A 93 7.44 6.57 16.29
CA ARG A 93 6.94 6.11 17.59
C ARG A 93 5.43 5.95 17.53
N LEU A 94 4.97 4.71 17.53
CA LEU A 94 3.53 4.37 17.55
C LEU A 94 2.84 5.03 18.75
N LEU A 95 1.72 5.72 18.51
CA LEU A 95 0.87 6.34 19.53
C LEU A 95 -0.47 5.61 19.66
N ASN A 96 -1.13 5.33 18.52
CA ASN A 96 -2.41 4.65 18.50
C ASN A 96 -2.63 3.94 17.16
N HIS A 97 -3.40 2.87 17.17
CA HIS A 97 -3.91 2.20 15.96
C HIS A 97 -5.27 1.56 16.24
N HIS A 98 -6.10 1.47 15.20
CA HIS A 98 -7.36 0.73 15.23
C HIS A 98 -7.86 0.43 13.82
N SER A 99 -8.75 -0.54 13.72
CA SER A 99 -9.49 -0.84 12.49
C SER A 99 -10.70 0.08 12.36
N ILE A 100 -10.89 0.65 11.17
CA ILE A 100 -12.13 1.33 10.79
C ILE A 100 -12.96 0.30 10.04
N HIS A 101 -14.02 -0.17 10.69
CA HIS A 101 -14.89 -1.19 10.12
C HIS A 101 -15.67 -0.67 8.92
N ILE A 102 -15.71 -1.47 7.86
CA ILE A 102 -16.45 -1.19 6.62
C ILE A 102 -17.76 -1.97 6.64
N GLU A 103 -18.84 -1.29 7.02
CA GLU A 103 -20.19 -1.87 6.96
C GLU A 103 -20.55 -2.23 5.51
N PRO A 104 -20.86 -3.50 5.21
CA PRO A 104 -21.21 -3.91 3.87
C PRO A 104 -22.52 -3.24 3.39
N LEU A 105 -22.50 -2.71 2.17
CA LEU A 105 -23.74 -2.30 1.48
C LEU A 105 -24.51 -3.55 1.03
N LYS A 106 -25.79 -3.37 0.69
CA LYS A 106 -26.63 -4.46 0.15
C LYS A 106 -25.96 -5.08 -1.08
N GLY A 107 -25.71 -6.38 -1.03
CA GLY A 107 -25.02 -7.14 -2.08
C GLY A 107 -23.49 -7.10 -2.03
N MET A 108 -22.92 -6.30 -1.14
CA MET A 108 -21.48 -6.29 -0.87
C MET A 108 -21.14 -7.43 0.09
N ARG A 109 -20.08 -8.18 -0.21
CA ARG A 109 -19.52 -9.14 0.75
C ARG A 109 -18.76 -8.40 1.85
N PRO A 110 -18.60 -9.00 3.04
CA PRO A 110 -17.64 -8.48 4.01
C PRO A 110 -16.28 -8.24 3.37
N THR A 111 -15.65 -7.13 3.71
CA THR A 111 -14.37 -6.71 3.10
C THR A 111 -13.38 -6.34 4.19
N ARG A 112 -12.17 -5.97 3.76
CA ARG A 112 -11.11 -5.51 4.66
C ARG A 112 -11.51 -4.22 5.33
N ASP A 113 -11.22 -4.14 6.61
CA ASP A 113 -11.25 -2.90 7.35
C ASP A 113 -10.11 -1.99 6.91
N VAL A 114 -10.24 -0.70 7.13
CA VAL A 114 -9.14 0.25 6.95
C VAL A 114 -8.33 0.31 8.23
N LEU A 115 -7.01 0.20 8.13
CA LEU A 115 -6.11 0.37 9.27
C LEU A 115 -5.79 1.85 9.45
N TYR A 116 -6.18 2.41 10.59
CA TYR A 116 -5.70 3.70 11.04
C TYR A 116 -4.52 3.53 12.00
N VAL A 117 -3.48 4.31 11.78
CA VAL A 117 -2.28 4.36 12.64
C VAL A 117 -1.87 5.80 12.87
N SER A 118 -1.54 6.16 14.10
CA SER A 118 -0.88 7.44 14.39
C SER A 118 0.42 7.22 15.14
N GLY A 119 1.42 8.02 14.80
CA GLY A 119 2.73 7.93 15.43
C GLY A 119 3.48 9.25 15.34
N ARG A 120 4.42 9.43 16.26
CA ARG A 120 5.30 10.58 16.28
C ARG A 120 6.50 10.32 15.37
N ILE A 121 6.75 11.24 14.44
CA ILE A 121 7.88 11.21 13.51
C ILE A 121 9.04 12.07 14.04
N LEU A 122 10.21 12.00 13.39
CA LEU A 122 11.44 12.66 13.82
C LEU A 122 11.34 14.18 13.97
N SER A 123 10.46 14.83 13.21
CA SER A 123 10.19 16.28 13.36
C SER A 123 9.45 16.63 14.66
N GLY A 124 9.00 15.64 15.43
CA GLY A 124 8.15 15.84 16.61
C GLY A 124 6.66 15.91 16.30
N ASP A 125 6.28 15.94 15.03
CA ASP A 125 4.88 15.94 14.59
C ASP A 125 4.22 14.58 14.76
N THR A 126 2.89 14.57 14.85
CA THR A 126 2.09 13.35 14.73
C THR A 126 1.69 13.13 13.27
N LEU A 127 2.08 12.00 12.71
CA LEU A 127 1.63 11.51 11.41
C LEU A 127 0.46 10.56 11.60
N HIS A 128 -0.58 10.74 10.79
CA HIS A 128 -1.77 9.90 10.74
C HIS A 128 -1.81 9.15 9.42
N VAL A 129 -1.81 7.83 9.48
CA VAL A 129 -1.76 6.96 8.29
C VAL A 129 -3.02 6.12 8.23
N TYR A 130 -3.68 6.12 7.09
CA TYR A 130 -4.81 5.26 6.76
C TYR A 130 -4.38 4.30 5.65
N LEU A 131 -4.44 2.99 5.90
CA LEU A 131 -4.16 1.97 4.90
C LEU A 131 -5.46 1.41 4.37
N VAL A 132 -5.63 1.50 3.06
CA VAL A 132 -6.82 1.07 2.33
C VAL A 132 -6.48 -0.13 1.45
N HIS A 133 -7.38 -1.13 1.44
CA HIS A 133 -7.45 -2.11 0.37
C HIS A 133 -8.92 -2.26 -0.03
N ALA A 134 -9.34 -1.45 -0.98
CA ALA A 134 -10.72 -1.35 -1.40
C ALA A 134 -11.19 -2.58 -2.21
N PRO A 135 -12.50 -2.82 -2.34
CA PRO A 135 -13.04 -3.94 -3.12
C PRO A 135 -12.60 -3.93 -4.58
N SER A 136 -12.18 -5.11 -5.06
CA SER A 136 -11.68 -5.32 -6.43
C SER A 136 -12.75 -5.03 -7.50
N ARG A 137 -12.30 -4.68 -8.70
CA ARG A 137 -13.13 -4.48 -9.91
C ARG A 137 -13.58 -5.80 -10.55
N SER A 138 -13.16 -6.97 -10.05
CA SER A 138 -13.34 -8.29 -10.66
C SER A 138 -14.80 -8.72 -10.87
N GLN A 139 -15.74 -8.19 -10.09
CA GLN A 139 -17.19 -8.44 -10.27
C GLN A 139 -17.86 -7.48 -11.27
N GLY A 140 -17.08 -6.67 -11.98
CA GLY A 140 -17.55 -5.60 -12.85
C GLY A 140 -17.47 -4.23 -12.15
N GLU A 141 -16.91 -3.26 -12.87
CA GLU A 141 -16.65 -1.93 -12.34
C GLU A 141 -17.92 -1.24 -11.82
N GLY A 142 -18.99 -1.23 -12.61
CA GLY A 142 -20.25 -0.59 -12.23
C GLY A 142 -20.90 -1.21 -10.99
N VAL A 143 -20.71 -2.50 -10.75
CA VAL A 143 -21.24 -3.20 -9.57
C VAL A 143 -20.44 -2.85 -8.32
N THR A 144 -19.11 -2.77 -8.45
CA THR A 144 -18.21 -2.61 -7.30
C THR A 144 -17.86 -1.15 -6.99
N ARG A 145 -18.12 -0.20 -7.89
CA ARG A 145 -17.91 1.24 -7.68
C ARG A 145 -18.58 1.77 -6.40
N PRO A 146 -19.86 1.48 -6.10
CA PRO A 146 -20.48 1.91 -4.85
C PRO A 146 -19.75 1.39 -3.61
N TYR A 147 -19.14 0.21 -3.69
CA TYR A 147 -18.42 -0.39 -2.56
C TYR A 147 -17.12 0.37 -2.26
N ARG A 148 -16.37 0.76 -3.29
CA ARG A 148 -15.17 1.58 -3.15
C ARG A 148 -15.49 2.98 -2.64
N ARG A 149 -16.58 3.59 -3.12
CA ARG A 149 -17.09 4.85 -2.57
C ARG A 149 -17.49 4.75 -1.10
N ASN A 150 -18.07 3.63 -0.68
CA ASN A 150 -18.38 3.37 0.73
C ASN A 150 -17.11 3.37 1.59
N VAL A 151 -16.05 2.71 1.15
CA VAL A 151 -14.74 2.73 1.83
C VAL A 151 -14.21 4.15 1.92
N ALA A 152 -14.19 4.91 0.82
CA ALA A 152 -13.75 6.31 0.80
C ALA A 152 -14.55 7.17 1.80
N SER A 153 -15.88 7.05 1.81
CA SER A 153 -16.73 7.79 2.74
C SER A 153 -16.43 7.47 4.21
N ARG A 154 -16.11 6.22 4.54
CA ARG A 154 -15.76 5.81 5.91
C ARG A 154 -14.41 6.39 6.34
N VAL A 155 -13.41 6.37 5.46
CA VAL A 155 -12.12 7.01 5.72
C VAL A 155 -12.30 8.51 5.92
N LEU A 156 -13.03 9.18 5.03
CA LEU A 156 -13.26 10.63 5.09
C LEU A 156 -14.00 11.04 6.35
N ALA A 157 -14.99 10.27 6.81
CA ALA A 157 -15.66 10.53 8.09
C ALA A 157 -14.69 10.49 9.28
N SER A 158 -13.69 9.59 9.26
CA SER A 158 -12.63 9.54 10.26
C SER A 158 -11.67 10.73 10.13
N VAL A 159 -11.28 11.09 8.92
CA VAL A 159 -10.45 12.26 8.62
C VAL A 159 -11.13 13.55 9.11
N ASP A 160 -12.42 13.72 8.88
CA ASP A 160 -13.18 14.87 9.33
C ASP A 160 -13.25 14.96 10.86
N SER A 161 -13.39 13.80 11.51
CA SER A 161 -13.38 13.73 12.98
C SER A 161 -12.01 14.13 13.54
N LEU A 162 -10.93 13.69 12.89
CA LEU A 162 -9.56 14.07 13.25
C LEU A 162 -9.33 15.57 13.03
N ARG A 163 -9.75 16.13 11.89
CA ARG A 163 -9.57 17.55 11.54
C ARG A 163 -10.33 18.50 12.45
N ARG A 164 -11.45 18.07 13.03
CA ARG A 164 -12.15 18.86 14.07
C ARG A 164 -11.30 19.07 15.32
N ILE A 165 -10.41 18.14 15.63
CA ILE A 165 -9.52 18.20 16.79
C ILE A 165 -8.16 18.83 16.41
N SER A 166 -7.67 18.50 15.21
CA SER A 166 -6.39 18.96 14.67
C SER A 166 -6.56 19.39 13.21
N PRO A 167 -6.92 20.67 12.94
CA PRO A 167 -7.19 21.17 11.57
C PRO A 167 -5.99 21.01 10.61
N SER A 168 -4.76 21.07 11.12
CA SER A 168 -3.51 20.91 10.36
C SER A 168 -2.90 19.51 10.47
N ALA A 169 -3.70 18.50 10.80
CA ALA A 169 -3.24 17.12 10.94
C ALA A 169 -2.46 16.67 9.68
N LYS A 170 -1.31 16.04 9.90
CA LYS A 170 -0.49 15.44 8.86
C LYS A 170 -1.05 14.05 8.53
N ILE A 171 -1.74 13.95 7.40
CA ILE A 171 -2.51 12.76 7.02
C ILE A 171 -1.95 12.16 5.74
N VAL A 172 -1.71 10.85 5.77
CA VAL A 172 -1.43 10.00 4.61
C VAL A 172 -2.56 8.98 4.49
N VAL A 173 -3.16 8.86 3.31
CA VAL A 173 -4.05 7.74 2.96
C VAL A 173 -3.39 6.99 1.82
N CYS A 174 -3.09 5.71 2.00
CA CYS A 174 -2.37 4.94 0.98
C CYS A 174 -2.86 3.48 0.91
N GLY A 175 -2.50 2.82 -0.18
CA GLY A 175 -2.81 1.40 -0.41
C GLY A 175 -3.38 1.14 -1.80
N ASP A 176 -4.04 -0.02 -1.95
CA ASP A 176 -4.74 -0.42 -3.17
C ASP A 176 -6.20 0.06 -3.11
N PHE A 177 -6.51 1.08 -3.89
CA PHE A 177 -7.87 1.62 -3.99
C PHE A 177 -8.72 0.88 -5.02
N ASN A 178 -8.11 0.05 -5.86
CA ASN A 178 -8.78 -0.64 -6.96
C ASN A 178 -9.57 0.33 -7.89
N ASP A 179 -9.21 1.60 -7.91
CA ASP A 179 -9.76 2.67 -8.75
C ASP A 179 -8.62 3.54 -9.28
N TYR A 180 -8.87 4.29 -10.34
CA TYR A 180 -7.93 5.25 -10.92
C TYR A 180 -8.10 6.64 -10.26
N SER A 181 -7.12 7.52 -10.43
CA SER A 181 -7.12 8.87 -9.83
C SER A 181 -8.33 9.72 -10.21
N ASP A 182 -8.96 9.46 -11.37
CA ASP A 182 -10.15 10.14 -11.89
C ASP A 182 -11.47 9.42 -11.58
N ASP A 183 -11.41 8.27 -10.89
CA ASP A 183 -12.62 7.58 -10.45
C ASP A 183 -13.26 8.27 -9.23
N GLU A 184 -14.58 8.14 -9.08
CA GLU A 184 -15.39 8.83 -8.08
C GLU A 184 -14.90 8.63 -6.63
N SER A 185 -14.32 7.46 -6.29
CA SER A 185 -13.82 7.21 -4.94
C SER A 185 -12.59 8.06 -4.62
N LEU A 186 -11.68 8.25 -5.60
CA LEU A 186 -10.48 9.08 -5.45
C LEU A 186 -10.84 10.57 -5.48
N MET A 187 -11.80 10.96 -6.32
CA MET A 187 -12.30 12.34 -6.38
C MET A 187 -12.89 12.81 -5.04
N GLN A 188 -13.57 11.95 -4.28
CA GLN A 188 -14.06 12.28 -2.94
C GLN A 188 -12.92 12.70 -1.99
N TYR A 189 -11.75 12.04 -2.06
CA TYR A 189 -10.59 12.43 -1.26
C TYR A 189 -10.04 13.79 -1.69
N ALA A 190 -9.95 14.02 -3.01
CA ALA A 190 -9.46 15.27 -3.58
C ALA A 190 -10.37 16.46 -3.19
N GLU A 191 -11.69 16.29 -3.23
CA GLU A 191 -12.68 17.28 -2.78
C GLU A 191 -12.51 17.65 -1.30
N GLN A 192 -11.98 16.73 -0.50
CA GLN A 192 -11.64 16.96 0.92
C GLN A 192 -10.19 17.41 1.13
N GLY A 193 -9.52 17.84 0.06
CA GLY A 193 -8.16 18.39 0.12
C GLY A 193 -7.06 17.34 0.39
N LEU A 194 -7.32 16.05 0.11
CA LEU A 194 -6.33 15.00 0.13
C LEU A 194 -5.83 14.77 -1.30
N ALA A 195 -4.69 15.37 -1.66
CA ALA A 195 -4.17 15.28 -3.01
C ALA A 195 -3.46 13.96 -3.28
N ASP A 196 -3.75 13.33 -4.40
CA ASP A 196 -3.04 12.15 -4.90
C ASP A 196 -1.68 12.56 -5.47
N VAL A 197 -0.62 12.37 -4.68
CA VAL A 197 0.76 12.69 -5.08
C VAL A 197 1.38 11.61 -5.94
N SER A 198 0.72 10.46 -6.08
CA SER A 198 1.15 9.34 -6.91
C SER A 198 0.48 9.29 -8.29
N ALA A 199 -0.48 10.16 -8.58
CA ALA A 199 -1.28 10.16 -9.82
C ALA A 199 -0.42 10.12 -11.12
N HIS A 200 0.76 10.72 -11.08
CA HIS A 200 1.69 10.79 -12.21
C HIS A 200 2.99 10.02 -11.96
N ALA A 201 3.02 9.15 -10.95
CA ALA A 201 4.20 8.36 -10.66
C ALA A 201 4.49 7.38 -11.81
N THR A 202 5.76 7.29 -12.17
CA THR A 202 6.27 6.33 -13.18
C THR A 202 7.48 5.61 -12.65
N GLY A 203 7.82 4.48 -13.27
CA GLY A 203 9.06 3.76 -13.00
C GLY A 203 10.19 4.20 -13.94
N SER A 204 11.41 3.81 -13.60
CA SER A 204 12.63 4.10 -14.36
C SER A 204 12.96 3.00 -15.39
N HIS A 205 12.33 1.83 -15.30
CA HIS A 205 12.62 0.65 -16.13
C HIS A 205 11.42 0.21 -17.00
N GLY A 206 10.49 1.13 -17.26
CA GLY A 206 9.40 0.96 -18.22
C GLY A 206 8.01 0.78 -17.62
N ALA A 207 7.86 0.79 -16.30
CA ALA A 207 6.55 0.82 -15.67
C ALA A 207 5.90 2.20 -15.83
N LYS A 208 4.63 2.21 -16.25
CA LYS A 208 3.81 3.43 -16.42
C LYS A 208 2.61 3.46 -15.48
N GLY A 209 2.52 2.50 -14.57
CA GLY A 209 1.49 2.32 -13.56
C GLY A 209 1.91 1.24 -12.58
N THR A 210 1.18 1.09 -11.49
CA THR A 210 1.48 0.08 -10.46
C THR A 210 1.01 -1.32 -10.84
N TYR A 211 0.06 -1.42 -11.76
CA TYR A 211 -0.56 -2.67 -12.21
C TYR A 211 -0.61 -2.73 -13.73
N ARG A 212 -0.49 -3.94 -14.30
CA ARG A 212 -0.61 -4.14 -15.74
C ARG A 212 -1.60 -5.24 -16.07
N TYR A 213 -2.61 -4.90 -16.88
CA TYR A 213 -3.65 -5.83 -17.34
C TYR A 213 -3.81 -5.76 -18.85
N GLN A 214 -3.75 -6.92 -19.53
CA GLN A 214 -3.87 -7.03 -20.98
C GLN A 214 -2.98 -6.06 -21.78
N GLY A 215 -1.74 -5.87 -21.30
CA GLY A 215 -0.79 -4.96 -21.94
C GLY A 215 -0.93 -3.48 -21.58
N GLN A 216 -1.99 -3.10 -20.87
CA GLN A 216 -2.22 -1.72 -20.44
C GLN A 216 -1.76 -1.52 -19.01
N TRP A 217 -0.99 -0.46 -18.79
CA TRP A 217 -0.62 0.00 -17.45
C TRP A 217 -1.73 0.84 -16.84
N GLY A 218 -1.96 0.65 -15.55
CA GLY A 218 -2.84 1.46 -14.73
C GLY A 218 -2.31 1.58 -13.33
N SER A 219 -2.64 2.65 -12.62
CA SER A 219 -2.32 2.82 -11.21
C SER A 219 -3.59 2.63 -10.40
N LEU A 220 -3.63 1.57 -9.61
CA LEU A 220 -4.71 1.23 -8.68
C LEU A 220 -4.29 1.50 -7.22
N ASP A 221 -2.98 1.64 -7.03
CA ASP A 221 -2.36 1.99 -5.76
C ASP A 221 -2.11 3.50 -5.73
N HIS A 222 -2.44 4.16 -4.62
CA HIS A 222 -2.32 5.59 -4.48
C HIS A 222 -1.76 6.00 -3.12
N ILE A 223 -1.18 7.21 -3.09
CA ILE A 223 -0.74 7.90 -1.88
C ILE A 223 -1.34 9.30 -1.89
N LEU A 224 -2.25 9.55 -0.96
CA LEU A 224 -2.96 10.81 -0.82
C LEU A 224 -2.46 11.55 0.43
N LEU A 225 -2.20 12.83 0.29
CA LEU A 225 -1.62 13.64 1.37
C LEU A 225 -2.49 14.84 1.73
N SER A 226 -2.56 15.14 3.03
CA SER A 226 -3.11 16.42 3.52
C SER A 226 -2.25 17.60 3.05
N PRO A 227 -2.82 18.83 2.95
CA PRO A 227 -2.08 20.02 2.48
C PRO A 227 -0.76 20.24 3.22
N SER A 228 -0.73 20.01 4.53
CA SER A 228 0.46 20.17 5.37
C SER A 228 1.64 19.24 5.02
N LEU A 229 1.39 18.16 4.26
CA LEU A 229 2.42 17.24 3.78
C LEU A 229 2.78 17.43 2.32
N GLN A 230 1.89 18.00 1.50
CA GLN A 230 2.11 18.17 0.06
C GLN A 230 3.36 18.99 -0.24
N GLU A 231 3.60 20.06 0.51
CA GLU A 231 4.78 20.91 0.41
C GLU A 231 6.09 20.21 0.84
N ARG A 232 5.96 19.06 1.50
CA ARG A 232 7.09 18.26 2.00
C ARG A 232 7.46 17.11 1.06
N VAL A 233 6.77 16.95 -0.07
CA VAL A 233 7.07 15.89 -1.03
C VAL A 233 8.40 16.16 -1.71
N ALA A 234 9.37 15.28 -1.47
CA ALA A 234 10.66 15.29 -2.16
C ALA A 234 10.64 14.43 -3.44
N GLY A 235 9.75 13.45 -3.51
CA GLY A 235 9.54 12.61 -4.67
C GLY A 235 8.52 11.52 -4.43
N CYS A 236 7.86 11.10 -5.52
CA CYS A 236 6.98 9.93 -5.53
C CYS A 236 7.22 9.17 -6.85
N CYS A 237 7.50 7.88 -6.77
CA CYS A 237 7.76 7.06 -7.95
C CYS A 237 7.23 5.64 -7.80
N ILE A 238 7.09 4.95 -8.92
CA ILE A 238 6.88 3.51 -8.96
C ILE A 238 8.25 2.85 -8.89
N PHE A 239 8.46 1.97 -7.93
CA PHE A 239 9.69 1.21 -7.81
C PHE A 239 9.61 -0.01 -8.73
N ASP A 240 10.27 0.07 -9.88
CA ASP A 240 10.25 -0.92 -10.95
C ASP A 240 11.65 -1.49 -11.25
N ALA A 241 12.40 -1.79 -10.19
CA ALA A 241 13.72 -2.40 -10.36
C ALA A 241 13.67 -3.62 -11.29
N PRO A 242 14.72 -3.89 -12.10
CA PRO A 242 14.71 -4.94 -13.13
C PRO A 242 14.28 -6.32 -12.62
N PHE A 243 14.59 -6.67 -11.37
CA PHE A 243 14.21 -7.96 -10.79
C PHE A 243 12.70 -8.10 -10.52
N LEU A 244 11.95 -6.99 -10.47
CA LEU A 244 10.49 -6.95 -10.32
C LEU A 244 9.75 -7.10 -11.65
N LEU A 245 10.46 -7.10 -12.77
CA LEU A 245 9.91 -7.04 -14.12
C LEU A 245 10.28 -8.28 -14.93
N VAL A 246 9.41 -8.65 -15.83
CA VAL A 246 9.67 -9.63 -16.90
C VAL A 246 9.15 -9.08 -18.23
N PRO A 247 9.69 -9.54 -19.38
CA PRO A 247 9.13 -9.19 -20.68
C PRO A 247 7.67 -9.60 -20.78
N ASP A 248 6.84 -8.75 -21.40
CA ASP A 248 5.49 -9.11 -21.83
C ASP A 248 5.55 -9.54 -23.30
N GLU A 249 5.78 -10.82 -23.51
CA GLU A 249 5.94 -11.37 -24.87
C GLU A 249 4.69 -11.23 -25.74
N ARG A 250 3.51 -11.12 -25.13
CA ARG A 250 2.24 -11.01 -25.85
C ARG A 250 1.94 -9.59 -26.30
N ASN A 251 2.21 -8.60 -25.45
CA ASN A 251 1.80 -7.22 -25.69
C ASN A 251 3.00 -6.27 -25.84
N GLY A 252 4.21 -6.78 -25.72
CA GLY A 252 5.45 -6.00 -25.76
C GLY A 252 5.76 -5.22 -24.48
N GLY A 253 7.00 -4.78 -24.33
CA GLY A 253 7.48 -4.09 -23.14
C GLY A 253 7.66 -5.00 -21.95
N VAL A 254 7.47 -4.46 -20.73
CA VAL A 254 7.66 -5.16 -19.46
C VAL A 254 6.37 -5.23 -18.65
N GLN A 255 6.28 -6.20 -17.77
CA GLN A 255 5.18 -6.40 -16.83
C GLN A 255 5.71 -6.82 -15.46
N PRO A 256 4.94 -6.64 -14.36
CA PRO A 256 5.32 -7.13 -13.07
C PRO A 256 5.59 -8.64 -13.08
N PHE A 257 6.67 -9.05 -12.45
CA PHE A 257 7.01 -10.46 -12.26
C PHE A 257 6.12 -11.05 -11.16
N ARG A 258 4.95 -11.52 -11.56
CA ARG A 258 3.92 -12.06 -10.69
C ARG A 258 4.32 -13.37 -10.06
N ASN A 259 3.90 -13.61 -8.84
CA ASN A 259 4.10 -14.90 -8.18
C ASN A 259 3.29 -16.03 -8.84
N TYR A 260 2.08 -15.70 -9.30
CA TYR A 260 1.21 -16.59 -10.07
C TYR A 260 0.70 -15.91 -11.33
N LEU A 261 0.65 -16.67 -12.43
CA LEU A 261 -0.07 -16.33 -13.65
C LEU A 261 -1.22 -17.34 -13.81
N GLY A 262 -2.44 -16.92 -13.52
CA GLY A 262 -3.55 -17.85 -13.32
C GLY A 262 -3.25 -18.81 -12.16
N LEU A 263 -3.26 -20.11 -12.42
CA LEU A 263 -2.91 -21.16 -11.45
C LEU A 263 -1.42 -21.57 -11.49
N ARG A 264 -0.67 -21.08 -12.48
CA ARG A 264 0.73 -21.45 -12.65
C ARG A 264 1.63 -20.61 -11.75
N TYR A 265 2.38 -21.28 -10.88
CA TYR A 265 3.42 -20.64 -10.06
C TYR A 265 4.58 -20.18 -10.94
N GLN A 266 4.96 -18.91 -10.83
CA GLN A 266 6.03 -18.27 -11.60
C GLN A 266 7.29 -18.01 -10.76
N ASP A 267 7.17 -18.16 -9.44
CA ASP A 267 8.24 -17.77 -8.52
C ASP A 267 8.61 -16.28 -8.62
N GLY A 268 7.62 -15.42 -8.84
CA GLY A 268 7.77 -13.97 -8.95
C GLY A 268 7.61 -13.24 -7.62
N PHE A 269 7.32 -11.96 -7.69
CA PHE A 269 7.17 -11.05 -6.56
C PHE A 269 5.71 -10.71 -6.29
N SER A 270 5.13 -9.80 -7.05
CA SER A 270 3.75 -9.32 -6.93
C SER A 270 3.21 -8.99 -8.33
N ASP A 271 1.91 -8.86 -8.46
CA ASP A 271 1.26 -8.32 -9.66
C ASP A 271 1.08 -6.79 -9.61
N HIS A 272 1.37 -6.18 -8.46
CA HIS A 272 1.52 -4.75 -8.30
C HIS A 272 2.98 -4.38 -8.05
N LEU A 273 3.38 -3.20 -8.49
CA LEU A 273 4.68 -2.60 -8.22
C LEU A 273 4.57 -1.62 -7.04
N PRO A 274 5.57 -1.53 -6.16
CA PRO A 274 5.54 -0.61 -5.04
C PRO A 274 5.53 0.86 -5.46
N LEU A 275 4.76 1.68 -4.74
CA LEU A 275 4.91 3.13 -4.72
C LEU A 275 5.88 3.53 -3.61
N VAL A 276 6.81 4.43 -3.92
CA VAL A 276 7.75 4.99 -2.96
C VAL A 276 7.53 6.50 -2.87
N LEU A 277 7.16 6.97 -1.69
CA LEU A 277 7.05 8.38 -1.36
C LEU A 277 8.22 8.80 -0.47
N ARG A 278 8.85 9.93 -0.79
CA ARG A 278 9.87 10.58 0.04
C ARG A 278 9.36 11.93 0.52
N LEU A 279 9.43 12.12 1.83
CA LEU A 279 9.05 13.38 2.48
C LEU A 279 10.27 14.03 3.13
N SER A 280 10.46 15.32 2.89
CA SER A 280 11.43 16.15 3.63
C SER A 280 10.75 16.70 4.88
N LEU A 281 11.07 16.14 6.05
CA LEU A 281 10.40 16.49 7.31
C LEU A 281 10.97 17.77 7.95
N PHE A 282 12.16 18.18 7.55
CA PHE A 282 12.83 19.39 8.05
C PHE A 282 12.85 20.47 6.98
N ALA A 283 12.76 21.74 7.38
CA ALA A 283 12.92 22.84 6.44
C ALA A 283 14.32 22.77 5.80
N LYS A 284 14.39 23.13 4.49
CA LYS A 284 15.70 23.30 3.87
C LYS A 284 16.45 24.42 4.59
N PRO A 285 17.79 24.31 4.74
CA PRO A 285 18.60 25.33 5.43
C PRO A 285 18.49 26.74 4.84
N ASP A 286 18.02 26.87 3.59
CA ASP A 286 17.94 28.14 2.85
C ASP A 286 16.61 28.90 3.05
N ASP A 287 15.68 28.39 3.86
CA ASP A 287 14.39 29.04 4.15
C ASP A 287 14.40 29.81 5.51
N ALA A 288 15.59 30.09 6.10
CA ALA A 288 15.76 30.78 7.37
C ALA A 288 16.37 32.19 7.20
#